data_476db26cc0db78caf566ca7a78ad4cf3
#
_entry.id   476db26cc0db78caf566ca7a78ad4cf3
#
_cell.length_a   1.000
_cell.length_b   1.000
_cell.length_c   1.000
_cell.angle_alpha   90.00
_cell.angle_beta   90.00
_cell.angle_gamma   90.00
#
_symmetry.space_group_name_H-M   'P 1'
#
loop_
_entity.id
_entity.type
_entity.pdbx_description
1 polymer ?
#
loop_
_entity_poly.entity_id
_entity_poly.type
_entity_poly.pdbx_seq_one_letter_code
_entity_poly.pdbx_strand_id
1 'polypeptide(L)'
;HSLLSYKEAKNGQLLEEGINEAGALSSWVAAATSYSNNKLPMLPFYIFYSIFGFQRVGDLIWAAADQMPRGFLIGATAGRTTLSGEGLQHQDGQSQLIASTIPNLRSYDPCFAGEIAIIFDYGMKQMMEQQVNEFYYLTVTNEKYLHPKLDLKNKEGIIKGGYLYEDNANQKLNVNLFGSGPIFRECLEAAKILYKDYQIGSRLYSITSYTELAKQAREVERFNKLNPDQKKKNYIEEMLNNDDPVIAGSDYVRAYSQLIGTYINNKFYSLGTDGFGRSDTRKNLRDFFEVDRNNIVLSSLYSLQQQGKLKSDIVKKAINKYKFQSNSDHPWNS
;
A
#
# COMPACT_ATOMS: atom_id res chain seq x y z
N HIS A 1 -14.68 -6.33 32.53
CA HIS A 1 -15.43 -5.12 32.76
C HIS A 1 -15.93 -4.49 31.48
N SER A 2 -17.23 -4.41 31.44
CA SER A 2 -18.10 -3.65 30.55
C SER A 2 -17.52 -3.33 29.19
N LEU A 3 -17.81 -4.19 28.27
CA LEU A 3 -18.03 -3.80 26.90
C LEU A 3 -18.88 -2.53 26.93
N LEU A 4 -18.39 -1.46 26.31
CA LEU A 4 -19.23 -0.31 26.04
C LEU A 4 -20.42 -0.82 25.26
N SER A 5 -21.57 -0.89 25.92
CA SER A 5 -22.79 -1.24 25.23
C SER A 5 -23.19 -0.09 24.35
N TYR A 6 -23.33 -0.33 23.05
CA TYR A 6 -24.00 0.60 22.17
C TYR A 6 -25.44 0.79 22.67
N LYS A 7 -25.86 2.03 22.68
CA LYS A 7 -27.23 2.40 22.99
C LYS A 7 -27.81 3.06 21.76
N GLU A 8 -28.93 2.53 21.26
CA GLU A 8 -29.68 3.18 20.20
C GLU A 8 -30.11 4.58 20.62
N ALA A 9 -29.88 5.56 19.75
CA ALA A 9 -30.24 6.95 19.98
C ALA A 9 -30.55 7.62 18.64
N LYS A 10 -31.62 8.44 18.60
CA LYS A 10 -32.01 9.17 17.38
C LYS A 10 -30.99 10.21 16.94
N ASN A 11 -30.16 10.67 17.84
CA ASN A 11 -29.07 11.63 17.59
C ASN A 11 -27.67 10.92 17.51
N GLY A 12 -27.66 9.60 17.35
CA GLY A 12 -26.42 8.84 17.18
C GLY A 12 -25.73 9.18 15.87
N GLN A 13 -24.41 9.04 15.85
CA GLN A 13 -23.56 9.30 14.67
C GLN A 13 -23.11 8.03 13.95
N LEU A 14 -23.38 6.86 14.54
CA LEU A 14 -23.12 5.56 13.94
C LEU A 14 -24.40 5.05 13.29
N LEU A 15 -24.33 4.75 12.00
CA LEU A 15 -25.39 4.05 11.27
C LEU A 15 -25.05 2.57 11.23
N GLU A 16 -25.96 1.73 11.67
CA GLU A 16 -25.80 0.28 11.67
C GLU A 16 -26.62 -0.30 10.53
N GLU A 17 -25.96 -0.57 9.42
CA GLU A 17 -26.59 -1.01 8.15
C GLU A 17 -26.65 -2.55 8.03
N GLY A 18 -26.10 -3.28 9.01
CA GLY A 18 -25.92 -4.72 8.93
C GLY A 18 -24.92 -5.12 7.83
N ILE A 19 -24.99 -6.37 7.39
CA ILE A 19 -24.12 -6.88 6.29
C ILE A 19 -24.78 -6.56 4.94
N ASN A 20 -24.72 -5.30 4.55
CA ASN A 20 -25.33 -4.78 3.32
C ASN A 20 -24.46 -3.67 2.73
N GLU A 21 -23.47 -4.05 1.93
CA GLU A 21 -22.52 -3.10 1.34
C GLU A 21 -23.20 -2.07 0.44
N ALA A 22 -24.24 -2.45 -0.30
CA ALA A 22 -24.95 -1.53 -1.18
C ALA A 22 -25.75 -0.48 -0.39
N GLY A 23 -26.44 -0.88 0.67
CA GLY A 23 -27.16 0.04 1.56
C GLY A 23 -26.21 0.98 2.29
N ALA A 24 -25.17 0.42 2.90
CA ALA A 24 -24.17 1.20 3.63
C ALA A 24 -23.46 2.22 2.73
N LEU A 25 -23.06 1.83 1.50
CA LEU A 25 -22.45 2.76 0.57
C LEU A 25 -23.45 3.83 0.10
N SER A 26 -24.73 3.50 -0.11
CA SER A 26 -25.76 4.48 -0.46
C SER A 26 -25.95 5.51 0.65
N SER A 27 -25.98 5.10 1.91
CA SER A 27 -26.01 6.00 3.07
C SER A 27 -24.75 6.88 3.13
N TRP A 28 -23.58 6.28 2.86
CA TRP A 28 -22.32 7.02 2.79
C TRP A 28 -22.35 8.08 1.67
N VAL A 29 -22.83 7.73 0.47
CA VAL A 29 -22.97 8.68 -0.67
C VAL A 29 -23.90 9.83 -0.31
N ALA A 30 -25.04 9.54 0.31
CA ALA A 30 -25.99 10.57 0.73
C ALA A 30 -25.35 11.58 1.70
N ALA A 31 -24.57 11.10 2.67
CA ALA A 31 -23.83 11.97 3.59
C ALA A 31 -22.66 12.68 2.89
N ALA A 32 -21.88 11.97 2.06
CA ALA A 32 -20.70 12.49 1.39
C ALA A 32 -21.00 13.60 0.35
N THR A 33 -22.24 13.63 -0.19
CA THR A 33 -22.72 14.65 -1.15
C THR A 33 -23.64 15.69 -0.51
N SER A 34 -23.92 15.60 0.78
CA SER A 34 -24.83 16.47 1.52
C SER A 34 -24.41 17.96 1.50
N TYR A 35 -23.13 18.24 1.37
CA TYR A 35 -22.60 19.60 1.22
C TYR A 35 -23.19 20.32 0.00
N SER A 36 -23.43 19.59 -1.09
CA SER A 36 -24.00 20.12 -2.32
C SER A 36 -25.53 20.12 -2.28
N ASN A 37 -26.14 18.99 -1.91
CA ASN A 37 -27.58 18.79 -1.96
C ASN A 37 -28.33 19.52 -0.84
N ASN A 38 -27.76 19.59 0.34
CA ASN A 38 -28.43 20.10 1.55
C ASN A 38 -27.72 21.31 2.18
N LYS A 39 -26.59 21.77 1.58
CA LYS A 39 -25.72 22.82 2.15
C LYS A 39 -25.21 22.46 3.56
N LEU A 40 -25.13 21.17 3.86
CA LEU A 40 -24.69 20.62 5.12
C LEU A 40 -23.44 19.76 4.89
N PRO A 41 -22.24 20.27 5.14
CA PRO A 41 -21.04 19.47 4.97
C PRO A 41 -21.00 18.36 6.04
N MET A 42 -20.94 17.13 5.57
CA MET A 42 -20.75 15.94 6.39
C MET A 42 -19.48 15.22 5.93
N LEU A 43 -18.86 14.47 6.84
CA LEU A 43 -17.66 13.69 6.56
C LEU A 43 -17.89 12.23 6.99
N PRO A 44 -18.51 11.41 6.15
CA PRO A 44 -18.80 10.04 6.49
C PRO A 44 -17.57 9.15 6.40
N PHE A 45 -17.52 8.14 7.26
CA PHE A 45 -16.59 7.02 7.25
C PHE A 45 -17.37 5.74 7.01
N TYR A 46 -17.02 4.99 5.98
CA TYR A 46 -17.58 3.66 5.75
C TYR A 46 -16.51 2.60 5.91
N ILE A 47 -16.69 1.71 6.89
CA ILE A 47 -15.76 0.63 7.22
C ILE A 47 -16.34 -0.69 6.74
N PHE A 48 -15.59 -1.43 5.93
CA PHE A 48 -16.04 -2.69 5.34
C PHE A 48 -14.88 -3.68 5.21
N TYR A 49 -15.17 -4.95 5.01
CA TYR A 49 -14.16 -5.91 4.59
C TYR A 49 -13.59 -5.48 3.22
N SER A 50 -12.28 -5.25 3.14
CA SER A 50 -11.66 -4.62 1.97
C SER A 50 -11.97 -5.36 0.65
N ILE A 51 -11.99 -6.70 0.69
CA ILE A 51 -12.32 -7.52 -0.49
C ILE A 51 -13.75 -7.27 -1.00
N PHE A 52 -14.71 -6.97 -0.12
CA PHE A 52 -16.10 -6.83 -0.50
C PHE A 52 -16.49 -5.42 -0.96
N GLY A 53 -15.62 -4.44 -0.75
CA GLY A 53 -15.85 -3.08 -1.23
C GLY A 53 -15.89 -3.01 -2.75
N PHE A 54 -14.74 -2.93 -3.38
CA PHE A 54 -14.65 -2.79 -4.84
C PHE A 54 -15.23 -3.96 -5.63
N GLN A 55 -15.24 -5.17 -5.08
CA GLN A 55 -15.81 -6.34 -5.77
C GLN A 55 -17.34 -6.38 -5.74
N ARG A 56 -17.98 -5.88 -4.68
CA ARG A 56 -19.45 -5.91 -4.57
C ARG A 56 -20.11 -4.60 -4.94
N VAL A 57 -19.46 -3.48 -4.64
CA VAL A 57 -20.03 -2.13 -4.82
C VAL A 57 -19.10 -1.20 -5.59
N GLY A 58 -18.17 -1.74 -6.38
CA GLY A 58 -17.25 -0.96 -7.19
C GLY A 58 -17.95 -0.05 -8.19
N ASP A 59 -19.04 -0.51 -8.79
CA ASP A 59 -19.89 0.29 -9.66
C ASP A 59 -20.51 1.48 -8.92
N LEU A 60 -21.02 1.26 -7.72
CA LEU A 60 -21.55 2.35 -6.88
C LEU A 60 -20.44 3.31 -6.41
N ILE A 61 -19.23 2.82 -6.14
CA ILE A 61 -18.08 3.68 -5.81
C ILE A 61 -17.70 4.54 -7.02
N TRP A 62 -17.73 3.97 -8.22
CA TRP A 62 -17.49 4.71 -9.45
C TRP A 62 -18.55 5.80 -9.68
N ALA A 63 -19.83 5.46 -9.54
CA ALA A 63 -20.94 6.41 -9.64
C ALA A 63 -20.86 7.50 -8.54
N ALA A 64 -20.45 7.13 -7.33
CA ALA A 64 -20.19 8.09 -6.25
C ALA A 64 -19.07 9.05 -6.62
N ALA A 65 -17.99 8.56 -7.20
CA ALA A 65 -16.84 9.37 -7.62
C ALA A 65 -17.25 10.48 -8.60
N ASP A 66 -18.13 10.18 -9.56
CA ASP A 66 -18.69 11.15 -10.50
C ASP A 66 -19.54 12.24 -9.80
N GLN A 67 -20.15 11.91 -8.67
CA GLN A 67 -20.90 12.84 -7.83
C GLN A 67 -20.03 13.71 -6.92
N MET A 68 -18.69 13.59 -7.01
CA MET A 68 -17.73 14.35 -6.20
C MET A 68 -17.94 14.23 -4.69
N PRO A 69 -17.96 13.02 -4.12
CA PRO A 69 -18.20 12.80 -2.71
C PRO A 69 -17.04 13.28 -1.86
N ARG A 70 -17.32 13.58 -0.58
CA ARG A 70 -16.29 13.90 0.43
C ARG A 70 -16.44 12.95 1.61
N GLY A 71 -15.44 12.12 1.85
CA GLY A 71 -15.50 11.13 2.92
C GLY A 71 -14.40 10.09 2.82
N PHE A 72 -14.46 9.12 3.73
CA PHE A 72 -13.48 8.06 3.82
C PHE A 72 -14.15 6.70 3.63
N LEU A 73 -13.52 5.88 2.78
CA LEU A 73 -13.75 4.45 2.65
C LEU A 73 -12.61 3.71 3.35
N ILE A 74 -12.91 2.79 4.24
CA ILE A 74 -11.91 2.06 5.01
C ILE A 74 -12.07 0.57 4.76
N GLY A 75 -11.12 -0.01 4.00
CA GLY A 75 -11.02 -1.45 3.81
C GLY A 75 -10.37 -2.09 5.03
N ALA A 76 -11.17 -2.63 5.92
CA ALA A 76 -10.71 -3.29 7.13
C ALA A 76 -10.34 -4.75 6.87
N THR A 77 -9.46 -5.31 7.73
CA THR A 77 -8.93 -6.67 7.58
C THR A 77 -8.28 -6.92 6.21
N ALA A 78 -7.61 -5.90 5.69
CA ALA A 78 -7.00 -5.90 4.38
C ALA A 78 -5.75 -6.78 4.28
N GLY A 79 -5.35 -7.06 3.03
CA GLY A 79 -4.15 -7.80 2.70
C GLY A 79 -4.37 -9.30 2.54
N ARG A 80 -3.73 -9.87 1.52
CA ARG A 80 -3.89 -11.29 1.19
C ARG A 80 -3.18 -12.21 2.16
N THR A 81 -2.03 -11.81 2.67
CA THR A 81 -1.26 -12.60 3.63
C THR A 81 -1.49 -12.18 5.08
N THR A 82 -2.06 -11.00 5.29
CA THR A 82 -2.21 -10.43 6.63
C THR A 82 -3.49 -10.90 7.32
N LEU A 83 -4.56 -11.11 6.57
CA LEU A 83 -5.77 -11.75 7.08
C LEU A 83 -5.55 -13.26 7.14
N SER A 84 -5.13 -13.77 8.31
CA SER A 84 -4.83 -15.19 8.53
C SER A 84 -6.03 -15.95 9.10
N GLY A 85 -6.14 -17.25 8.78
CA GLY A 85 -7.14 -18.15 9.34
C GLY A 85 -8.56 -17.99 8.77
N GLU A 86 -8.75 -17.10 7.81
CA GLU A 86 -10.01 -16.88 7.12
C GLU A 86 -10.05 -17.66 5.80
N GLY A 87 -11.24 -17.74 5.19
CA GLY A 87 -11.39 -18.31 3.86
C GLY A 87 -10.81 -17.39 2.78
N LEU A 88 -10.45 -17.99 1.65
CA LEU A 88 -9.82 -17.28 0.53
C LEU A 88 -10.66 -16.09 0.00
N GLN A 89 -11.99 -16.15 0.12
CA GLN A 89 -12.91 -15.09 -0.30
C GLN A 89 -12.84 -13.82 0.57
N HIS A 90 -12.17 -13.86 1.72
CA HIS A 90 -11.98 -12.70 2.59
C HIS A 90 -10.63 -12.00 2.38
N GLN A 91 -9.70 -12.62 1.66
CA GLN A 91 -8.34 -12.11 1.48
C GLN A 91 -8.23 -11.21 0.26
N ASP A 92 -8.16 -9.90 0.51
CA ASP A 92 -8.02 -8.87 -0.52
C ASP A 92 -6.59 -8.79 -1.04
N GLY A 93 -6.45 -8.88 -2.35
CA GLY A 93 -5.17 -8.66 -3.04
C GLY A 93 -5.28 -7.66 -4.20
N GLN A 94 -6.45 -7.06 -4.45
CA GLN A 94 -6.67 -6.24 -5.65
C GLN A 94 -7.35 -4.89 -5.42
N SER A 95 -7.92 -4.61 -4.25
CA SER A 95 -8.69 -3.39 -4.03
C SER A 95 -7.88 -2.11 -4.28
N GLN A 96 -6.62 -2.07 -3.88
CA GLN A 96 -5.73 -0.93 -4.11
C GLN A 96 -5.46 -0.70 -5.61
N LEU A 97 -5.32 -1.77 -6.40
CA LEU A 97 -5.15 -1.66 -7.85
C LEU A 97 -6.43 -1.14 -8.52
N ILE A 98 -7.60 -1.64 -8.10
CA ILE A 98 -8.88 -1.15 -8.62
C ILE A 98 -9.08 0.32 -8.23
N ALA A 99 -8.82 0.69 -6.98
CA ALA A 99 -8.90 2.06 -6.49
C ALA A 99 -8.03 3.04 -7.32
N SER A 100 -6.88 2.58 -7.84
CA SER A 100 -5.99 3.40 -8.66
C SER A 100 -6.60 3.89 -9.98
N THR A 101 -7.71 3.28 -10.41
CA THR A 101 -8.42 3.66 -11.64
C THR A 101 -9.41 4.81 -11.45
N ILE A 102 -9.75 5.16 -10.21
CA ILE A 102 -10.75 6.18 -9.91
C ILE A 102 -10.09 7.56 -9.81
N PRO A 103 -10.48 8.55 -10.64
CA PRO A 103 -9.74 9.80 -10.83
C PRO A 103 -9.57 10.63 -9.56
N ASN A 104 -10.63 10.84 -8.80
CA ASN A 104 -10.69 11.69 -7.60
C ASN A 104 -10.60 10.90 -6.28
N LEU A 105 -10.29 9.60 -6.34
CA LEU A 105 -10.01 8.77 -5.17
C LEU A 105 -8.51 8.79 -4.86
N ARG A 106 -8.17 9.13 -3.62
CA ARG A 106 -6.83 8.97 -3.07
C ARG A 106 -6.77 7.69 -2.26
N SER A 107 -5.94 6.74 -2.71
CA SER A 107 -5.88 5.42 -2.06
C SER A 107 -4.54 5.19 -1.37
N TYR A 108 -4.58 4.67 -0.13
CA TYR A 108 -3.42 4.47 0.72
C TYR A 108 -3.42 3.09 1.37
N ASP A 109 -2.22 2.50 1.50
CA ASP A 109 -1.94 1.25 2.21
C ASP A 109 -0.84 1.49 3.27
N PRO A 110 -1.16 2.22 4.37
CA PRO A 110 -0.18 2.59 5.38
C PRO A 110 0.22 1.40 6.27
N CYS A 111 1.49 1.39 6.72
CA CYS A 111 2.00 0.40 7.67
C CYS A 111 1.71 0.80 9.12
N PHE A 112 1.83 2.07 9.46
CA PHE A 112 1.83 2.53 10.85
C PHE A 112 0.64 3.43 11.18
N ALA A 113 0.15 3.36 12.43
CA ALA A 113 -0.96 4.18 12.90
C ALA A 113 -0.72 5.69 12.75
N GLY A 114 0.54 6.14 12.90
CA GLY A 114 0.90 7.55 12.69
C GLY A 114 0.72 8.00 11.24
N GLU A 115 0.98 7.12 10.26
CA GLU A 115 0.72 7.41 8.85
C GLU A 115 -0.79 7.57 8.59
N ILE A 116 -1.61 6.67 9.18
CA ILE A 116 -3.08 6.74 9.10
C ILE A 116 -3.58 8.09 9.65
N ALA A 117 -3.08 8.48 10.83
CA ALA A 117 -3.49 9.73 11.48
C ALA A 117 -3.16 10.96 10.60
N ILE A 118 -1.98 10.97 9.96
CA ILE A 118 -1.58 12.06 9.06
C ILE A 118 -2.46 12.09 7.80
N ILE A 119 -2.77 10.94 7.22
CA ILE A 119 -3.62 10.86 6.02
C ILE A 119 -5.03 11.35 6.35
N PHE A 120 -5.59 10.95 7.50
CA PHE A 120 -6.89 11.45 7.95
C PHE A 120 -6.89 12.96 8.20
N ASP A 121 -5.92 13.48 8.97
CA ASP A 121 -5.80 14.94 9.21
C ASP A 121 -5.72 15.73 7.90
N TYR A 122 -4.91 15.27 6.97
CA TYR A 122 -4.78 15.89 5.66
C TYR A 122 -6.09 15.82 4.86
N GLY A 123 -6.69 14.64 4.73
CA GLY A 123 -7.93 14.46 3.97
C GLY A 123 -9.10 15.27 4.55
N MET A 124 -9.25 15.30 5.87
CA MET A 124 -10.24 16.15 6.53
C MET A 124 -10.06 17.63 6.17
N LYS A 125 -8.83 18.14 6.21
CA LYS A 125 -8.52 19.54 5.83
C LYS A 125 -8.83 19.79 4.36
N GLN A 126 -8.43 18.89 3.46
CA GLN A 126 -8.71 19.04 2.03
C GLN A 126 -10.21 19.11 1.74
N MET A 127 -10.98 18.19 2.31
CA MET A 127 -12.41 18.10 2.03
C MET A 127 -13.24 19.16 2.75
N MET A 128 -12.92 19.49 4.01
CA MET A 128 -13.76 20.37 4.85
C MET A 128 -13.32 21.84 4.82
N GLU A 129 -12.02 22.12 4.83
CA GLU A 129 -11.50 23.49 4.86
C GLU A 129 -11.20 24.00 3.45
N GLN A 130 -10.48 23.21 2.64
CA GLN A 130 -10.09 23.61 1.28
C GLN A 130 -11.16 23.31 0.23
N GLN A 131 -12.20 22.58 0.59
CA GLN A 131 -13.35 22.24 -0.27
C GLN A 131 -12.95 21.48 -1.55
N VAL A 132 -11.87 20.70 -1.50
CA VAL A 132 -11.41 19.89 -2.64
C VAL A 132 -12.37 18.71 -2.86
N ASN A 133 -12.73 18.46 -4.12
CA ASN A 133 -13.58 17.36 -4.51
C ASN A 133 -12.78 16.07 -4.69
N GLU A 134 -12.36 15.51 -3.59
CA GLU A 134 -11.68 14.22 -3.50
C GLU A 134 -12.24 13.41 -2.33
N PHE A 135 -12.06 12.11 -2.36
CA PHE A 135 -12.36 11.20 -1.26
C PHE A 135 -11.25 10.18 -1.08
N TYR A 136 -11.25 9.47 0.02
CA TYR A 136 -10.11 8.66 0.44
C TYR A 136 -10.49 7.20 0.61
N TYR A 137 -9.60 6.31 0.18
CA TYR A 137 -9.64 4.89 0.51
C TYR A 137 -8.37 4.51 1.28
N LEU A 138 -8.52 3.99 2.48
CA LEU A 138 -7.43 3.47 3.29
C LEU A 138 -7.64 2.00 3.60
N THR A 139 -6.58 1.22 3.51
CA THR A 139 -6.59 -0.16 3.99
C THR A 139 -5.99 -0.25 5.38
N VAL A 140 -6.66 -1.00 6.25
CA VAL A 140 -6.21 -1.28 7.62
C VAL A 140 -6.26 -2.78 7.89
N THR A 141 -5.36 -3.27 8.73
CA THR A 141 -5.16 -4.68 8.97
C THR A 141 -5.43 -5.07 10.42
N ASN A 142 -5.64 -6.36 10.67
CA ASN A 142 -5.85 -6.92 12.01
C ASN A 142 -4.57 -7.53 12.63
N GLU A 143 -3.41 -7.35 12.02
CA GLU A 143 -2.14 -7.79 12.60
C GLU A 143 -1.68 -6.82 13.69
N LYS A 144 -1.40 -7.35 14.88
CA LYS A 144 -0.91 -6.54 16.00
C LYS A 144 0.62 -6.45 15.98
N TYR A 145 1.14 -5.23 15.98
CA TYR A 145 2.57 -4.94 16.10
C TYR A 145 2.82 -3.57 16.74
N LEU A 146 4.07 -3.34 17.14
CA LEU A 146 4.47 -2.05 17.70
C LEU A 146 4.48 -0.97 16.59
N HIS A 147 3.84 0.14 16.88
CA HIS A 147 3.86 1.32 16.03
C HIS A 147 4.90 2.31 16.57
N PRO A 148 5.92 2.68 15.78
CA PRO A 148 6.89 3.68 16.21
C PRO A 148 6.23 5.05 16.36
N LYS A 149 6.83 5.91 17.18
CA LYS A 149 6.48 7.33 17.19
C LYS A 149 6.87 7.92 15.82
N LEU A 150 5.88 8.47 15.14
CA LEU A 150 6.11 9.07 13.84
C LEU A 150 6.80 10.42 13.95
N ASP A 151 7.81 10.66 13.11
CA ASP A 151 8.42 11.96 12.96
C ASP A 151 7.60 12.81 11.99
N LEU A 152 7.12 13.95 12.44
CA LEU A 152 6.29 14.86 11.62
C LEU A 152 7.02 15.44 10.40
N LYS A 153 8.36 15.35 10.34
CA LYS A 153 9.12 15.71 9.12
C LYS A 153 8.72 14.86 7.91
N ASN A 154 8.20 13.65 8.14
CA ASN A 154 7.78 12.73 7.10
C ASN A 154 6.36 13.00 6.57
N LYS A 155 5.64 14.00 7.12
CA LYS A 155 4.24 14.29 6.79
C LYS A 155 4.00 14.44 5.28
N GLU A 156 4.84 15.22 4.62
CA GLU A 156 4.71 15.46 3.18
C GLU A 156 4.91 14.17 2.36
N GLY A 157 5.94 13.38 2.69
CA GLY A 157 6.21 12.11 2.02
C GLY A 157 5.10 11.09 2.21
N ILE A 158 4.50 11.02 3.41
CA ILE A 158 3.36 10.14 3.69
C ILE A 158 2.18 10.47 2.77
N ILE A 159 1.89 11.76 2.58
CA ILE A 159 0.79 12.22 1.72
C ILE A 159 1.11 12.01 0.23
N LYS A 160 2.38 12.21 -0.17
CA LYS A 160 2.84 11.98 -1.55
C LYS A 160 2.93 10.50 -1.94
N GLY A 161 2.82 9.58 -0.98
CA GLY A 161 2.79 8.14 -1.21
C GLY A 161 4.02 7.36 -0.78
N GLY A 162 5.07 8.00 -0.24
CA GLY A 162 6.23 7.30 0.28
C GLY A 162 7.29 8.23 0.88
N TYR A 163 8.11 7.69 1.77
CA TYR A 163 9.20 8.43 2.41
C TYR A 163 10.33 7.50 2.85
N LEU A 164 11.54 8.04 2.94
CA LEU A 164 12.68 7.34 3.52
C LEU A 164 12.47 7.17 5.02
N TYR A 165 12.28 5.93 5.45
CA TYR A 165 12.09 5.56 6.86
C TYR A 165 13.42 5.42 7.59
N GLU A 166 14.40 4.73 6.96
CA GLU A 166 15.71 4.45 7.53
C GLU A 166 16.76 4.31 6.43
N ASP A 167 17.94 4.89 6.63
CA ASP A 167 19.09 4.79 5.71
C ASP A 167 20.26 4.08 6.39
N ASN A 168 20.51 2.84 5.98
CA ASN A 168 21.65 2.01 6.39
C ASN A 168 22.53 1.62 5.18
N ALA A 169 22.51 2.43 4.13
CA ALA A 169 23.25 2.19 2.88
C ALA A 169 24.70 2.66 2.99
N ASN A 170 25.45 2.07 3.88
CA ASN A 170 26.85 2.38 4.17
C ASN A 170 27.81 1.26 3.79
N GLN A 171 27.38 0.33 2.94
CA GLN A 171 28.17 -0.80 2.47
C GLN A 171 28.64 -0.60 1.03
N LYS A 172 29.56 -1.46 0.58
CA LYS A 172 30.01 -1.47 -0.82
C LYS A 172 28.86 -1.76 -1.80
N LEU A 173 27.92 -2.61 -1.38
CA LEU A 173 26.69 -2.93 -2.12
C LEU A 173 25.48 -2.51 -1.28
N ASN A 174 24.55 -1.86 -1.91
CA ASN A 174 23.32 -1.41 -1.25
C ASN A 174 22.10 -1.70 -2.13
N VAL A 175 20.93 -1.69 -1.51
CA VAL A 175 19.63 -1.85 -2.15
C VAL A 175 18.61 -0.85 -1.58
N ASN A 176 17.60 -0.52 -2.35
CA ASN A 176 16.44 0.23 -1.89
C ASN A 176 15.27 -0.75 -1.68
N LEU A 177 14.73 -0.81 -0.48
CA LEU A 177 13.61 -1.67 -0.12
C LEU A 177 12.35 -0.81 0.05
N PHE A 178 11.39 -1.00 -0.85
CA PHE A 178 10.07 -0.36 -0.83
C PHE A 178 9.06 -1.35 -0.27
N GLY A 179 8.34 -0.97 0.78
CA GLY A 179 7.27 -1.79 1.33
C GLY A 179 6.02 -0.99 1.62
N SER A 180 4.85 -1.53 1.28
CA SER A 180 3.56 -0.97 1.68
C SER A 180 2.86 -1.84 2.72
N GLY A 181 2.00 -1.23 3.52
CA GLY A 181 1.25 -1.93 4.54
C GLY A 181 2.12 -2.83 5.41
N PRO A 182 1.63 -4.00 5.85
CA PRO A 182 2.37 -4.91 6.73
C PRO A 182 3.64 -5.50 6.11
N ILE A 183 3.76 -5.52 4.76
CA ILE A 183 4.95 -6.06 4.09
C ILE A 183 6.16 -5.15 4.30
N PHE A 184 5.98 -3.88 4.62
CA PHE A 184 7.10 -3.03 5.03
C PHE A 184 7.87 -3.62 6.23
N ARG A 185 7.20 -4.32 7.14
CA ARG A 185 7.86 -5.03 8.25
C ARG A 185 8.74 -6.19 7.80
N GLU A 186 8.36 -6.87 6.73
CA GLU A 186 9.22 -7.89 6.11
C GLU A 186 10.46 -7.23 5.46
N CYS A 187 10.33 -6.02 4.90
CA CYS A 187 11.48 -5.23 4.42
C CYS A 187 12.44 -4.86 5.56
N LEU A 188 11.94 -4.46 6.73
CA LEU A 188 12.76 -4.17 7.91
C LEU A 188 13.58 -5.40 8.36
N GLU A 189 12.96 -6.57 8.38
CA GLU A 189 13.66 -7.82 8.74
C GLU A 189 14.63 -8.28 7.63
N ALA A 190 14.27 -8.12 6.36
CA ALA A 190 15.16 -8.41 5.23
C ALA A 190 16.42 -7.55 5.26
N ALA A 191 16.31 -6.28 5.61
CA ALA A 191 17.46 -5.38 5.75
C ALA A 191 18.46 -5.87 6.80
N LYS A 192 17.97 -6.36 7.96
CA LYS A 192 18.83 -6.95 8.99
C LYS A 192 19.58 -8.18 8.49
N ILE A 193 18.90 -9.04 7.72
CA ILE A 193 19.51 -10.24 7.13
C ILE A 193 20.54 -9.87 6.07
N LEU A 194 20.23 -8.93 5.17
CA LEU A 194 21.13 -8.44 4.14
C LEU A 194 22.42 -7.90 4.74
N TYR A 195 22.30 -7.08 5.78
CA TYR A 195 23.46 -6.54 6.48
C TYR A 195 24.29 -7.62 7.17
N LYS A 196 23.65 -8.47 8.00
CA LYS A 196 24.32 -9.46 8.83
C LYS A 196 25.00 -10.56 8.03
N ASP A 197 24.28 -11.11 7.04
CA ASP A 197 24.70 -12.34 6.35
C ASP A 197 25.45 -12.08 5.04
N TYR A 198 25.23 -10.89 4.42
CA TYR A 198 25.76 -10.58 3.09
C TYR A 198 26.56 -9.28 3.03
N GLN A 199 26.63 -8.50 4.12
CA GLN A 199 27.28 -7.19 4.15
C GLN A 199 26.73 -6.24 3.06
N ILE A 200 25.42 -6.28 2.88
CA ILE A 200 24.69 -5.40 1.94
C ILE A 200 23.90 -4.39 2.77
N GLY A 201 24.11 -3.10 2.48
CA GLY A 201 23.36 -2.02 3.09
C GLY A 201 21.98 -1.84 2.45
N SER A 202 21.10 -1.11 3.10
CA SER A 202 19.78 -0.86 2.57
C SER A 202 19.23 0.51 2.95
N ARG A 203 18.44 1.11 2.03
CA ARG A 203 17.53 2.21 2.32
C ARG A 203 16.12 1.66 2.36
N LEU A 204 15.42 1.96 3.43
CA LEU A 204 14.07 1.46 3.72
C LEU A 204 13.07 2.59 3.50
N TYR A 205 12.16 2.37 2.56
CA TYR A 205 11.10 3.32 2.24
C TYR A 205 9.74 2.75 2.61
N SER A 206 9.01 3.45 3.50
CA SER A 206 7.60 3.16 3.72
C SER A 206 6.79 3.78 2.58
N ILE A 207 6.19 2.92 1.77
CA ILE A 207 5.34 3.33 0.66
C ILE A 207 3.90 3.30 1.13
N THR A 208 3.34 4.45 1.36
CA THR A 208 1.95 4.60 1.79
C THR A 208 0.96 4.54 0.64
N SER A 209 1.41 4.81 -0.60
CA SER A 209 0.57 4.75 -1.80
C SER A 209 1.37 4.65 -3.09
N TYR A 210 1.36 3.50 -3.73
CA TYR A 210 1.86 3.37 -5.11
C TYR A 210 0.99 4.15 -6.11
N THR A 211 -0.30 4.32 -5.80
CA THR A 211 -1.24 5.09 -6.65
C THR A 211 -0.87 6.56 -6.71
N GLU A 212 -0.66 7.21 -5.55
CA GLU A 212 -0.33 8.65 -5.51
C GLU A 212 1.03 8.93 -6.13
N LEU A 213 2.02 8.05 -5.89
CA LEU A 213 3.33 8.12 -6.56
C LEU A 213 3.19 8.05 -8.08
N ALA A 214 2.38 7.10 -8.58
CA ALA A 214 2.17 6.95 -10.03
C ALA A 214 1.38 8.10 -10.64
N LYS A 215 0.35 8.64 -9.94
CA LYS A 215 -0.41 9.81 -10.42
C LYS A 215 0.51 11.02 -10.58
N GLN A 216 1.30 11.34 -9.55
CA GLN A 216 2.23 12.46 -9.58
C GLN A 216 3.29 12.29 -10.68
N ALA A 217 3.82 11.07 -10.85
CA ALA A 217 4.80 10.81 -11.90
C ALA A 217 4.21 11.01 -13.32
N ARG A 218 2.96 10.59 -13.57
CA ARG A 218 2.24 10.83 -14.84
C ARG A 218 2.02 12.32 -15.10
N GLU A 219 1.70 13.09 -14.07
CA GLU A 219 1.53 14.56 -14.21
C GLU A 219 2.85 15.21 -14.60
N VAL A 220 3.97 14.82 -13.99
CA VAL A 220 5.29 15.34 -14.32
C VAL A 220 5.74 14.88 -15.72
N GLU A 221 5.49 13.63 -16.10
CA GLU A 221 5.75 13.13 -17.44
C GLU A 221 5.01 13.96 -18.50
N ARG A 222 3.70 14.21 -18.28
CA ARG A 222 2.90 15.05 -19.15
C ARG A 222 3.44 16.48 -19.21
N PHE A 223 3.80 17.06 -18.04
CA PHE A 223 4.39 18.40 -18.00
C PHE A 223 5.68 18.46 -18.81
N ASN A 224 6.60 17.53 -18.62
CA ASN A 224 7.88 17.47 -19.32
C ASN A 224 7.72 17.30 -20.84
N LYS A 225 6.74 16.50 -21.26
CA LYS A 225 6.40 16.31 -22.69
C LYS A 225 5.90 17.61 -23.34
N LEU A 226 5.15 18.41 -22.61
CA LEU A 226 4.59 19.67 -23.09
C LEU A 226 5.53 20.88 -22.91
N ASN A 227 6.58 20.72 -22.08
CA ASN A 227 7.56 21.78 -21.76
C ASN A 227 8.99 21.21 -21.88
N PRO A 228 9.48 20.91 -23.09
CA PRO A 228 10.75 20.17 -23.27
C PRO A 228 11.98 20.90 -22.69
N ASP A 229 11.90 22.22 -22.57
CA ASP A 229 12.98 23.06 -22.04
C ASP A 229 12.94 23.25 -20.52
N GLN A 230 11.92 22.71 -19.84
CA GLN A 230 11.67 22.90 -18.40
C GLN A 230 11.45 21.55 -17.70
N LYS A 231 12.43 20.64 -17.76
CA LYS A 231 12.31 19.32 -17.16
C LYS A 231 12.19 19.39 -15.64
N LYS A 232 11.19 18.72 -15.09
CA LYS A 232 10.99 18.48 -13.66
C LYS A 232 11.29 17.03 -13.32
N LYS A 233 11.78 16.78 -12.11
CA LYS A 233 11.85 15.43 -11.54
C LYS A 233 10.49 15.08 -10.94
N ASN A 234 10.08 13.82 -11.09
CA ASN A 234 8.96 13.30 -10.32
C ASN A 234 9.42 12.97 -8.88
N TYR A 235 8.45 12.79 -7.98
CA TYR A 235 8.77 12.58 -6.56
C TYR A 235 9.54 11.27 -6.32
N ILE A 236 9.35 10.25 -7.14
CA ILE A 236 10.11 8.98 -7.06
C ILE A 236 11.60 9.23 -7.36
N GLU A 237 11.89 10.03 -8.40
CA GLU A 237 13.27 10.42 -8.74
C GLU A 237 13.92 11.30 -7.66
N GLU A 238 13.10 12.10 -6.94
CA GLU A 238 13.59 12.89 -5.79
C GLU A 238 13.94 12.00 -4.59
N MET A 239 13.13 10.98 -4.32
CA MET A 239 13.39 9.98 -3.26
C MET A 239 14.59 9.11 -3.59
N LEU A 240 14.72 8.67 -4.85
CA LEU A 240 15.76 7.76 -5.33
C LEU A 240 16.91 8.53 -5.94
N ASN A 241 17.78 9.10 -5.13
CA ASN A 241 18.97 9.84 -5.59
C ASN A 241 20.23 8.96 -5.75
N ASN A 242 20.06 7.70 -6.09
CA ASN A 242 21.11 6.68 -6.21
C ASN A 242 20.77 5.66 -7.30
N ASP A 243 21.76 4.81 -7.68
CA ASP A 243 21.63 3.77 -8.72
C ASP A 243 21.47 2.36 -8.14
N ASP A 244 21.19 2.23 -6.85
CA ASP A 244 21.01 0.93 -6.20
C ASP A 244 19.66 0.31 -6.64
N PRO A 245 19.56 -1.02 -6.78
CA PRO A 245 18.33 -1.66 -7.23
C PRO A 245 17.21 -1.45 -6.23
N VAL A 246 15.98 -1.40 -6.74
CA VAL A 246 14.75 -1.25 -5.95
C VAL A 246 14.01 -2.58 -5.90
N ILE A 247 13.74 -3.07 -4.71
CA ILE A 247 12.86 -4.22 -4.45
C ILE A 247 11.60 -3.70 -3.77
N ALA A 248 10.47 -3.82 -4.46
CA ALA A 248 9.18 -3.31 -4.01
C ALA A 248 8.25 -4.48 -3.61
N GLY A 249 7.76 -4.48 -2.38
CA GLY A 249 6.83 -5.47 -1.86
C GLY A 249 5.52 -4.87 -1.39
N SER A 250 4.42 -5.61 -1.62
CA SER A 250 3.10 -5.27 -1.10
C SER A 250 2.28 -6.53 -0.80
N ASP A 251 1.24 -6.39 0.00
CA ASP A 251 0.29 -7.47 0.30
C ASP A 251 -0.84 -7.57 -0.75
N TYR A 252 -0.65 -6.93 -1.88
CA TYR A 252 -1.53 -6.91 -3.05
C TYR A 252 -0.84 -7.55 -4.26
N VAL A 253 -1.60 -7.77 -5.33
CA VAL A 253 -1.05 -8.26 -6.61
C VAL A 253 0.13 -7.41 -7.07
N ARG A 254 1.13 -8.04 -7.73
CA ARG A 254 2.37 -7.37 -8.18
C ARG A 254 2.09 -6.14 -9.04
N ALA A 255 1.01 -6.15 -9.80
CA ALA A 255 0.59 -5.03 -10.64
C ALA A 255 0.43 -3.73 -9.84
N TYR A 256 0.11 -3.79 -8.53
CA TYR A 256 -0.01 -2.61 -7.68
C TYR A 256 1.32 -1.87 -7.49
N SER A 257 2.38 -2.56 -7.09
CA SER A 257 3.70 -1.92 -6.99
C SER A 257 4.32 -1.60 -8.36
N GLN A 258 3.94 -2.33 -9.41
CA GLN A 258 4.38 -2.09 -10.78
C GLN A 258 3.83 -0.78 -11.38
N LEU A 259 2.81 -0.16 -10.77
CA LEU A 259 2.31 1.16 -11.20
C LEU A 259 3.41 2.22 -11.30
N ILE A 260 4.48 2.10 -10.50
CA ILE A 260 5.60 3.04 -10.50
C ILE A 260 6.81 2.56 -11.32
N GLY A 261 6.79 1.32 -11.81
CA GLY A 261 7.96 0.68 -12.42
C GLY A 261 8.55 1.42 -13.62
N THR A 262 7.71 2.06 -14.44
CA THR A 262 8.15 2.84 -15.61
C THR A 262 8.75 4.20 -15.26
N TYR A 263 8.60 4.65 -14.02
CA TYR A 263 9.11 5.93 -13.51
C TYR A 263 10.37 5.78 -12.65
N ILE A 264 10.88 4.55 -12.54
CA ILE A 264 12.09 4.21 -11.80
C ILE A 264 13.20 3.87 -12.81
N ASN A 265 14.27 4.65 -12.79
CA ASN A 265 15.45 4.39 -13.64
C ASN A 265 16.34 3.26 -13.11
N ASN A 266 16.26 2.99 -11.81
CA ASN A 266 16.99 1.90 -11.14
C ASN A 266 16.46 0.54 -11.60
N LYS A 267 17.29 -0.51 -11.48
CA LYS A 267 16.79 -1.87 -11.66
C LYS A 267 15.67 -2.13 -10.66
N PHE A 268 14.47 -2.35 -11.17
CA PHE A 268 13.25 -2.50 -10.35
C PHE A 268 12.77 -3.95 -10.32
N TYR A 269 12.48 -4.45 -9.13
CA TYR A 269 11.92 -5.78 -8.90
C TYR A 269 10.71 -5.72 -7.98
N SER A 270 9.58 -6.23 -8.44
CA SER A 270 8.31 -6.18 -7.73
C SER A 270 7.94 -7.55 -7.16
N LEU A 271 7.52 -7.58 -5.91
CA LEU A 271 6.93 -8.71 -5.19
C LEU A 271 5.49 -8.39 -4.82
N GLY A 272 4.62 -9.38 -4.92
CA GLY A 272 3.20 -9.21 -4.61
C GLY A 272 2.47 -10.55 -4.57
N THR A 273 1.23 -10.53 -4.14
CA THR A 273 0.42 -11.71 -3.81
C THR A 273 -0.49 -12.10 -4.97
N ASP A 274 0.09 -12.51 -6.11
CA ASP A 274 -0.66 -12.97 -7.27
C ASP A 274 -1.32 -14.33 -6.99
N GLY A 275 -2.53 -14.53 -7.52
CA GLY A 275 -3.31 -15.76 -7.34
C GLY A 275 -4.50 -15.62 -6.41
N PHE A 276 -5.12 -16.71 -6.03
CA PHE A 276 -6.22 -16.73 -5.06
C PHE A 276 -5.71 -16.69 -3.62
N GLY A 277 -6.52 -16.18 -2.70
CA GLY A 277 -6.26 -16.26 -1.26
C GLY A 277 -6.13 -17.71 -0.77
N ARG A 278 -5.50 -17.88 0.38
CA ARG A 278 -5.29 -19.19 1.04
C ARG A 278 -5.54 -19.08 2.53
N SER A 279 -6.10 -20.12 3.14
CA SER A 279 -6.33 -20.17 4.58
C SER A 279 -5.14 -20.80 5.29
N ASP A 280 -4.27 -19.95 5.86
CA ASP A 280 -3.07 -20.38 6.59
C ASP A 280 -2.62 -19.28 7.59
N THR A 281 -1.52 -19.49 8.27
CA THR A 281 -0.84 -18.48 9.09
C THR A 281 -0.19 -17.40 8.23
N ARG A 282 -0.03 -16.18 8.76
CA ARG A 282 0.66 -15.08 8.05
C ARG A 282 2.04 -15.47 7.55
N LYS A 283 2.79 -16.24 8.36
CA LYS A 283 4.13 -16.71 8.00
C LYS A 283 4.09 -17.59 6.74
N ASN A 284 3.23 -18.59 6.73
CA ASN A 284 3.11 -19.52 5.61
C ASN A 284 2.54 -18.83 4.37
N LEU A 285 1.57 -17.91 4.55
CA LEU A 285 1.02 -17.12 3.44
C LEU A 285 2.07 -16.23 2.79
N ARG A 286 2.90 -15.54 3.58
CA ARG A 286 3.98 -14.68 3.05
C ARG A 286 5.07 -15.48 2.34
N ASP A 287 5.38 -16.67 2.83
CA ASP A 287 6.29 -17.62 2.17
C ASP A 287 5.68 -18.11 0.86
N PHE A 288 4.43 -18.60 0.88
CA PHE A 288 3.71 -19.09 -0.29
C PHE A 288 3.59 -18.04 -1.41
N PHE A 289 3.24 -16.80 -1.06
CA PHE A 289 3.12 -15.68 -2.02
C PHE A 289 4.45 -14.99 -2.32
N GLU A 290 5.56 -15.48 -1.82
CA GLU A 290 6.91 -14.97 -2.08
C GLU A 290 7.10 -13.49 -1.70
N VAL A 291 6.46 -13.04 -0.61
CA VAL A 291 6.54 -11.66 -0.11
C VAL A 291 7.16 -11.56 1.29
N ASP A 292 7.67 -12.65 1.82
CA ASP A 292 8.37 -12.66 3.11
C ASP A 292 9.79 -12.09 3.01
N ARG A 293 10.42 -11.91 4.18
CA ARG A 293 11.79 -11.39 4.29
C ARG A 293 12.83 -12.18 3.51
N ASN A 294 12.67 -13.50 3.39
CA ASN A 294 13.63 -14.35 2.67
C ASN A 294 13.53 -14.13 1.16
N ASN A 295 12.32 -13.99 0.65
CA ASN A 295 12.07 -13.65 -0.75
C ASN A 295 12.55 -12.23 -1.10
N ILE A 296 12.39 -11.27 -0.18
CA ILE A 296 12.95 -9.91 -0.35
C ILE A 296 14.49 -9.96 -0.40
N VAL A 297 15.12 -10.76 0.49
CA VAL A 297 16.58 -10.98 0.46
C VAL A 297 17.02 -11.62 -0.85
N LEU A 298 16.35 -12.71 -1.27
CA LEU A 298 16.70 -13.40 -2.52
C LEU A 298 16.57 -12.46 -3.73
N SER A 299 15.49 -11.68 -3.80
CA SER A 299 15.26 -10.71 -4.87
C SER A 299 16.32 -9.61 -4.88
N SER A 300 16.78 -9.17 -3.71
CA SER A 300 17.86 -8.21 -3.57
C SER A 300 19.19 -8.76 -4.11
N LEU A 301 19.55 -9.98 -3.71
CA LEU A 301 20.76 -10.65 -4.17
C LEU A 301 20.70 -10.91 -5.69
N TYR A 302 19.57 -11.37 -6.18
CA TYR A 302 19.34 -11.60 -7.60
C TYR A 302 19.44 -10.31 -8.41
N SER A 303 18.86 -9.22 -7.94
CA SER A 303 18.92 -7.92 -8.61
C SER A 303 20.36 -7.39 -8.71
N LEU A 304 21.15 -7.52 -7.65
CA LEU A 304 22.58 -7.18 -7.66
C LEU A 304 23.40 -8.09 -8.59
N GLN A 305 23.04 -9.37 -8.67
CA GLN A 305 23.67 -10.32 -9.60
C GLN A 305 23.35 -9.96 -11.06
N GLN A 306 22.12 -9.56 -11.36
CA GLN A 306 21.72 -9.11 -12.70
C GLN A 306 22.44 -7.81 -13.14
N GLN A 307 22.88 -6.99 -12.18
CA GLN A 307 23.72 -5.82 -12.44
C GLN A 307 25.22 -6.16 -12.55
N GLY A 308 25.61 -7.45 -12.45
CA GLY A 308 27.01 -7.87 -12.44
C GLY A 308 27.78 -7.51 -11.16
N LYS A 309 27.11 -6.98 -10.14
CA LYS A 309 27.71 -6.55 -8.87
C LYS A 309 27.92 -7.70 -7.88
N LEU A 310 27.22 -8.83 -8.07
CA LEU A 310 27.26 -10.00 -7.20
C LEU A 310 27.47 -11.28 -8.01
N LYS A 311 28.24 -12.24 -7.48
CA LYS A 311 28.45 -13.54 -8.13
C LYS A 311 27.22 -14.43 -7.97
N SER A 312 26.88 -15.23 -8.99
CA SER A 312 25.75 -16.17 -8.98
C SER A 312 25.81 -17.20 -7.84
N ASP A 313 27.01 -17.59 -7.41
CA ASP A 313 27.17 -18.55 -6.31
C ASP A 313 26.61 -18.07 -4.97
N ILE A 314 26.57 -16.75 -4.74
CA ILE A 314 25.96 -16.17 -3.53
C ILE A 314 24.44 -16.36 -3.58
N VAL A 315 23.83 -16.13 -4.75
CA VAL A 315 22.39 -16.35 -4.96
C VAL A 315 22.05 -17.84 -4.78
N LYS A 316 22.84 -18.76 -5.36
CA LYS A 316 22.65 -20.22 -5.19
C LYS A 316 22.76 -20.64 -3.72
N LYS A 317 23.72 -20.08 -2.97
CA LYS A 317 23.84 -20.34 -1.52
C LYS A 317 22.64 -19.84 -0.75
N ALA A 318 22.06 -18.69 -1.11
CA ALA A 318 20.84 -18.17 -0.49
C ALA A 318 19.63 -19.06 -0.78
N ILE A 319 19.45 -19.54 -2.02
CA ILE A 319 18.41 -20.49 -2.41
C ILE A 319 18.48 -21.74 -1.52
N ASN A 320 19.66 -22.33 -1.36
CA ASN A 320 19.85 -23.51 -0.51
C ASN A 320 19.62 -23.20 0.98
N LYS A 321 20.11 -22.06 1.46
CA LYS A 321 19.99 -21.63 2.87
C LYS A 321 18.53 -21.46 3.28
N TYR A 322 17.73 -20.82 2.45
CA TYR A 322 16.31 -20.56 2.73
C TYR A 322 15.40 -21.67 2.20
N LYS A 323 15.97 -22.73 1.61
CA LYS A 323 15.26 -23.92 1.10
C LYS A 323 14.21 -23.59 0.04
N PHE A 324 14.48 -22.62 -0.83
CA PHE A 324 13.62 -22.34 -1.97
C PHE A 324 13.59 -23.52 -2.94
N GLN A 325 12.40 -23.89 -3.37
CA GLN A 325 12.20 -24.98 -4.30
C GLN A 325 12.06 -24.45 -5.73
N SER A 326 13.02 -24.78 -6.59
CA SER A 326 13.02 -24.34 -8.00
C SER A 326 11.88 -24.91 -8.84
N ASN A 327 11.21 -25.95 -8.37
CA ASN A 327 10.16 -26.67 -9.08
C ASN A 327 8.77 -26.46 -8.45
N SER A 328 8.61 -25.54 -7.50
CA SER A 328 7.28 -25.18 -7.01
C SER A 328 6.50 -24.42 -8.08
N ASP A 329 5.22 -24.70 -8.19
CA ASP A 329 4.35 -23.91 -9.04
C ASP A 329 4.27 -22.46 -8.54
N HIS A 330 4.17 -21.52 -9.47
CA HIS A 330 3.93 -20.13 -9.12
C HIS A 330 2.55 -20.00 -8.43
N PRO A 331 2.39 -19.19 -7.37
CA PRO A 331 1.10 -19.00 -6.67
C PRO A 331 -0.09 -18.69 -7.59
N TRP A 332 0.17 -18.13 -8.75
CA TRP A 332 -0.82 -17.87 -9.78
C TRP A 332 -1.45 -19.16 -10.35
N ASN A 333 -0.70 -20.25 -10.39
CA ASN A 333 -1.10 -21.52 -11.01
C ASN A 333 -1.54 -22.58 -9.99
N SER A 334 -1.54 -22.27 -8.72
CA SER A 334 -1.80 -23.24 -7.63
C SER A 334 -3.13 -23.02 -6.92
#